data_a98908f647240246e11c8ced0ec94b15
#
_entry.id   a98908f647240246e11c8ced0ec94b15
#
_cell.length_a   1.000
_cell.length_b   1.000
_cell.length_c   1.000
_cell.angle_alpha   90.00
_cell.angle_beta   90.00
_cell.angle_gamma   90.00
#
_symmetry.space_group_name_H-M   'P 1'
#
loop_
_entity.id
_entity.type
_entity.pdbx_description
1 polymer ?
#
loop_
_entity_poly.entity_id
_entity_poly.type
_entity_poly.pdbx_seq_one_letter_code
_entity_poly.pdbx_strand_id
1 'polypeptide(L)'
;MRKSHNAFLPDAGGRVTIGDNVFLGMNAIVLKGVTIGSNVIVGAGSVVTHDLPENTVCAGNPCHVICSLDDYCKRKAEGIVDDVYHLYYFLQQTRNRKPTPEDLLYFGYLFTKPESDERRSFAERIRLVADDDKEVRENYLYLKNIFSDFQDFEEYCQRRRKQENGEDEGVLCDT
;
A
#
# COMPACT_ATOMS: atom_id res chain seq x y z
N MET A 1 -5.00 3.22 44.62
CA MET A 1 -5.45 4.52 44.11
C MET A 1 -6.82 4.96 44.64
N ARG A 2 -7.82 4.11 44.66
CA ARG A 2 -9.19 4.48 45.07
C ARG A 2 -9.30 4.98 46.55
N LYS A 3 -8.45 4.49 47.45
CA LYS A 3 -8.49 4.85 48.87
C LYS A 3 -7.81 6.21 49.19
N SER A 4 -6.89 6.67 48.37
CA SER A 4 -6.13 7.90 48.66
C SER A 4 -6.79 9.19 48.17
N HIS A 5 -7.81 9.09 47.28
CA HIS A 5 -8.45 10.27 46.68
C HIS A 5 -9.97 10.35 46.90
N ASN A 6 -10.51 9.46 47.74
CA ASN A 6 -11.94 9.41 48.07
C ASN A 6 -12.85 9.40 46.82
N ALA A 7 -12.33 8.86 45.68
CA ALA A 7 -12.98 8.83 44.39
C ALA A 7 -13.44 7.41 44.06
N PHE A 8 -14.70 7.27 43.68
CA PHE A 8 -15.22 6.06 43.07
C PHE A 8 -14.99 6.14 41.56
N LEU A 9 -14.12 5.25 41.01
CA LEU A 9 -13.87 5.12 39.60
C LEU A 9 -14.62 3.87 39.08
N PRO A 10 -15.84 4.02 38.57
CA PRO A 10 -16.55 2.89 37.97
C PRO A 10 -15.79 2.45 36.74
N ASP A 11 -15.55 1.16 36.63
CA ASP A 11 -15.00 0.55 35.41
C ASP A 11 -16.21 0.22 34.51
N ALA A 12 -16.64 1.21 33.74
CA ALA A 12 -17.70 1.02 32.76
C ALA A 12 -17.13 0.43 31.49
N GLY A 13 -17.73 -0.65 30.98
CA GLY A 13 -17.52 -1.13 29.62
C GLY A 13 -17.94 -0.06 28.60
N GLY A 14 -17.45 -0.15 27.39
CA GLY A 14 -17.88 0.70 26.27
C GLY A 14 -17.87 -0.11 24.99
N ARG A 15 -18.91 0.08 24.16
CA ARG A 15 -18.99 -0.57 22.85
C ARG A 15 -17.95 0.03 21.93
N VAL A 16 -17.26 -0.81 21.16
CA VAL A 16 -16.46 -0.39 20.01
C VAL A 16 -17.29 -0.63 18.75
N THR A 17 -17.37 0.36 17.88
CA THR A 17 -18.04 0.26 16.57
C THR A 17 -17.01 0.48 15.48
N ILE A 18 -16.96 -0.42 14.50
CA ILE A 18 -16.03 -0.33 13.37
C ILE A 18 -16.87 -0.41 12.09
N GLY A 19 -16.69 0.55 11.20
CA GLY A 19 -17.35 0.62 9.91
C GLY A 19 -16.80 -0.39 8.91
N ASP A 20 -17.18 -0.25 7.66
CA ASP A 20 -16.77 -1.12 6.56
C ASP A 20 -15.39 -0.72 6.01
N ASN A 21 -14.66 -1.67 5.40
CA ASN A 21 -13.34 -1.45 4.79
C ASN A 21 -12.33 -0.79 5.73
N VAL A 22 -12.23 -1.25 6.97
CA VAL A 22 -11.29 -0.73 7.96
C VAL A 22 -10.07 -1.65 8.02
N PHE A 23 -8.89 -1.09 7.77
CA PHE A 23 -7.62 -1.78 7.96
C PHE A 23 -7.02 -1.40 9.32
N LEU A 24 -6.81 -2.39 10.18
CA LEU A 24 -6.11 -2.23 11.44
C LEU A 24 -4.68 -2.77 11.32
N GLY A 25 -3.71 -1.88 11.40
CA GLY A 25 -2.29 -2.26 11.38
C GLY A 25 -1.92 -3.17 12.56
N MET A 26 -0.83 -3.91 12.42
CA MET A 26 -0.36 -4.83 13.46
C MET A 26 -0.21 -4.11 14.81
N ASN A 27 -0.67 -4.76 15.88
CA ASN A 27 -0.65 -4.24 17.25
C ASN A 27 -1.42 -2.91 17.45
N ALA A 28 -2.36 -2.57 16.57
CA ALA A 28 -3.27 -1.47 16.82
C ALA A 28 -4.18 -1.81 18.01
N ILE A 29 -4.35 -0.85 18.92
CA ILE A 29 -5.18 -0.97 20.11
C ILE A 29 -6.34 -0.01 19.98
N VAL A 30 -7.57 -0.50 20.10
CA VAL A 30 -8.78 0.32 20.09
C VAL A 30 -9.39 0.33 21.49
N LEU A 31 -9.54 1.51 22.09
CA LEU A 31 -10.10 1.64 23.41
C LEU A 31 -11.65 1.55 23.37
N LYS A 32 -12.21 1.21 24.49
CA LYS A 32 -13.66 1.15 24.68
C LYS A 32 -14.35 2.48 24.39
N GLY A 33 -15.53 2.43 23.80
CA GLY A 33 -16.37 3.60 23.50
C GLY A 33 -16.03 4.28 22.17
N VAL A 34 -15.04 3.78 21.42
CA VAL A 34 -14.58 4.38 20.17
C VAL A 34 -15.44 3.91 19.00
N THR A 35 -15.70 4.83 18.07
CA THR A 35 -16.28 4.56 16.75
C THR A 35 -15.23 4.84 15.69
N ILE A 36 -14.95 3.87 14.81
CA ILE A 36 -14.13 4.03 13.61
C ILE A 36 -15.06 4.05 12.41
N GLY A 37 -14.99 5.11 11.60
CA GLY A 37 -15.77 5.25 10.36
C GLY A 37 -15.37 4.24 9.29
N SER A 38 -16.07 4.23 8.17
CA SER A 38 -15.74 3.37 7.01
C SER A 38 -14.54 3.89 6.22
N ASN A 39 -13.85 2.99 5.50
CA ASN A 39 -12.68 3.32 4.68
C ASN A 39 -11.55 3.98 5.48
N VAL A 40 -11.20 3.41 6.63
CA VAL A 40 -10.16 3.94 7.52
C VAL A 40 -8.96 3.00 7.56
N ILE A 41 -7.76 3.57 7.45
CA ILE A 41 -6.51 2.86 7.70
C ILE A 41 -5.96 3.31 9.04
N VAL A 42 -5.78 2.38 9.97
CA VAL A 42 -5.10 2.61 11.25
C VAL A 42 -3.69 2.03 11.17
N GLY A 43 -2.69 2.88 11.35
CA GLY A 43 -1.27 2.48 11.30
C GLY A 43 -0.90 1.48 12.40
N ALA A 44 0.14 0.68 12.14
CA ALA A 44 0.65 -0.30 13.12
C ALA A 44 1.08 0.38 14.43
N GLY A 45 0.84 -0.31 15.57
CA GLY A 45 1.20 0.19 16.90
C GLY A 45 0.39 1.38 17.40
N SER A 46 -0.66 1.79 16.69
CA SER A 46 -1.50 2.92 17.08
C SER A 46 -2.41 2.60 18.25
N VAL A 47 -2.72 3.62 19.08
CA VAL A 47 -3.68 3.51 20.19
C VAL A 47 -4.84 4.46 19.94
N VAL A 48 -5.97 3.90 19.49
CA VAL A 48 -7.19 4.65 19.17
C VAL A 48 -7.94 4.94 20.45
N THR A 49 -7.93 6.19 20.88
CA THR A 49 -8.51 6.67 22.16
C THR A 49 -9.79 7.48 21.97
N HIS A 50 -10.13 7.85 20.73
CA HIS A 50 -11.28 8.65 20.33
C HIS A 50 -11.76 8.26 18.94
N ASP A 51 -12.93 8.74 18.53
CA ASP A 51 -13.54 8.41 17.25
C ASP A 51 -12.67 8.84 16.06
N LEU A 52 -12.64 7.99 15.03
CA LEU A 52 -11.93 8.27 13.79
C LEU A 52 -12.94 8.48 12.66
N PRO A 53 -12.83 9.60 11.91
CA PRO A 53 -13.73 9.90 10.81
C PRO A 53 -13.48 8.95 9.62
N GLU A 54 -14.53 8.76 8.81
CA GLU A 54 -14.43 7.98 7.58
C GLU A 54 -13.46 8.56 6.55
N ASN A 55 -13.01 7.73 5.62
CA ASN A 55 -12.12 8.08 4.50
C ASN A 55 -10.79 8.70 4.95
N THR A 56 -10.20 8.20 6.02
CA THR A 56 -8.96 8.73 6.60
C THR A 56 -7.90 7.66 6.86
N VAL A 57 -6.66 8.13 6.90
CA VAL A 57 -5.51 7.39 7.42
C VAL A 57 -5.09 7.99 8.74
N CYS A 58 -5.05 7.15 9.77
CA CYS A 58 -4.81 7.55 11.15
C CYS A 58 -3.64 6.77 11.73
N ALA A 59 -2.83 7.38 12.57
CA ALA A 59 -1.75 6.68 13.26
C ALA A 59 -1.31 7.39 14.54
N GLY A 60 -0.53 6.69 15.36
CA GLY A 60 0.13 7.23 16.54
C GLY A 60 -0.46 6.77 17.87
N ASN A 61 0.15 7.26 18.96
CA ASN A 61 -0.29 7.04 20.34
C ASN A 61 -0.26 8.38 21.11
N PRO A 62 -1.43 9.02 21.33
CA PRO A 62 -2.75 8.65 20.84
C PRO A 62 -2.87 8.73 19.32
N CYS A 63 -3.76 7.91 18.75
CA CYS A 63 -4.02 7.87 17.32
C CYS A 63 -4.72 9.15 16.86
N HIS A 64 -4.30 9.75 15.75
CA HIS A 64 -4.93 10.92 15.14
C HIS A 64 -4.87 10.84 13.61
N VAL A 65 -5.71 11.63 12.95
CA VAL A 65 -5.76 11.69 11.48
C VAL A 65 -4.43 12.23 10.94
N ILE A 66 -3.83 11.50 10.02
CA ILE A 66 -2.61 11.90 9.30
C ILE A 66 -2.93 12.56 7.97
N CYS A 67 -3.87 11.98 7.21
CA CYS A 67 -4.31 12.50 5.92
C CYS A 67 -5.64 11.87 5.49
N SER A 68 -6.21 12.37 4.39
CA SER A 68 -7.32 11.68 3.72
C SER A 68 -6.86 10.37 3.08
N LEU A 69 -7.77 9.42 2.91
CA LEU A 69 -7.49 8.18 2.19
C LEU A 69 -7.08 8.46 0.73
N ASP A 70 -7.73 9.44 0.08
CA ASP A 70 -7.41 9.82 -1.30
C ASP A 70 -5.98 10.34 -1.45
N ASP A 71 -5.51 11.20 -0.53
CA ASP A 71 -4.13 11.71 -0.55
C ASP A 71 -3.11 10.59 -0.28
N TYR A 72 -3.47 9.65 0.57
CA TYR A 72 -2.64 8.47 0.81
C TYR A 72 -2.52 7.62 -0.46
N CYS A 73 -3.63 7.33 -1.13
CA CYS A 73 -3.66 6.55 -2.36
C CYS A 73 -2.86 7.23 -3.49
N LYS A 74 -2.99 8.55 -3.66
CA LYS A 74 -2.21 9.33 -4.65
C LYS A 74 -0.71 9.20 -4.40
N ARG A 75 -0.26 9.44 -3.16
CA ARG A 75 1.17 9.30 -2.81
C ARG A 75 1.70 7.89 -3.01
N LYS A 76 0.88 6.88 -2.71
CA LYS A 76 1.26 5.48 -2.96
C LYS A 76 1.37 5.18 -4.46
N ALA A 77 0.45 5.70 -5.26
CA ALA A 77 0.51 5.54 -6.71
C ALA A 77 1.75 6.22 -7.34
N GLU A 78 2.14 7.38 -6.84
CA GLU A 78 3.36 8.07 -7.27
C GLU A 78 4.63 7.28 -6.96
N GLY A 79 4.69 6.60 -5.83
CA GLY A 79 5.85 5.80 -5.42
C GLY A 79 5.91 4.39 -6.00
N ILE A 80 4.87 3.92 -6.68
CA ILE A 80 4.75 2.52 -7.08
C ILE A 80 5.86 2.04 -8.03
N VAL A 81 6.31 2.91 -8.93
CA VAL A 81 7.39 2.58 -9.89
C VAL A 81 8.72 2.38 -9.15
N ASP A 82 8.98 3.19 -8.13
CA ASP A 82 10.15 3.04 -7.27
C ASP A 82 10.12 1.74 -6.48
N ASP A 83 8.96 1.42 -5.89
CA ASP A 83 8.77 0.18 -5.13
C ASP A 83 9.03 -1.05 -6.02
N VAL A 84 8.52 -1.04 -7.26
CA VAL A 84 8.70 -2.15 -8.20
C VAL A 84 10.12 -2.24 -8.74
N TYR A 85 10.78 -1.10 -8.99
CA TYR A 85 12.20 -1.04 -9.33
C TYR A 85 13.06 -1.70 -8.25
N HIS A 86 12.87 -1.36 -6.99
CA HIS A 86 13.60 -1.96 -5.89
C HIS A 86 13.30 -3.45 -5.73
N LEU A 87 12.03 -3.84 -5.88
CA LEU A 87 11.62 -5.24 -5.85
C LEU A 87 12.27 -6.05 -6.98
N TYR A 88 12.36 -5.50 -8.20
CA TYR A 88 13.00 -6.16 -9.34
C TYR A 88 14.45 -6.54 -9.02
N TYR A 89 15.25 -5.61 -8.52
CA TYR A 89 16.65 -5.89 -8.17
C TYR A 89 16.79 -6.77 -6.93
N PHE A 90 15.92 -6.63 -5.95
CA PHE A 90 15.87 -7.53 -4.80
C PHE A 90 15.62 -8.99 -5.24
N LEU A 91 14.67 -9.21 -6.13
CA LEU A 91 14.37 -10.54 -6.68
C LEU A 91 15.51 -11.08 -7.52
N GLN A 92 16.15 -10.24 -8.33
CA GLN A 92 17.32 -10.62 -9.11
C GLN A 92 18.47 -11.13 -8.23
N GLN A 93 18.75 -10.43 -7.14
CA GLN A 93 19.82 -10.79 -6.21
C GLN A 93 19.46 -12.06 -5.41
N THR A 94 18.25 -12.14 -4.87
CA THR A 94 17.86 -13.26 -4.00
C THR A 94 17.64 -14.56 -4.75
N ARG A 95 17.16 -14.49 -5.99
CA ARG A 95 16.91 -15.68 -6.83
C ARG A 95 18.06 -16.02 -7.76
N ASN A 96 19.09 -15.20 -7.81
CA ASN A 96 20.24 -15.33 -8.70
C ASN A 96 19.84 -15.56 -10.18
N ARG A 97 18.76 -14.91 -10.62
CA ARG A 97 18.27 -14.93 -12.00
C ARG A 97 17.52 -13.63 -12.30
N LYS A 98 17.37 -13.34 -13.59
CA LYS A 98 16.54 -12.23 -14.06
C LYS A 98 15.07 -12.46 -13.66
N PRO A 99 14.39 -11.48 -13.02
CA PRO A 99 12.97 -11.58 -12.74
C PRO A 99 12.13 -11.66 -14.02
N THR A 100 11.01 -12.35 -13.93
CA THR A 100 10.03 -12.47 -15.01
C THR A 100 8.76 -11.67 -14.66
N PRO A 101 7.86 -11.41 -15.63
CA PRO A 101 6.57 -10.78 -15.35
C PRO A 101 5.80 -11.46 -14.21
N GLU A 102 5.86 -12.79 -14.13
CA GLU A 102 5.19 -13.58 -13.11
C GLU A 102 5.75 -13.36 -11.70
N ASP A 103 7.01 -12.99 -11.58
CA ASP A 103 7.61 -12.64 -10.28
C ASP A 103 7.09 -11.31 -9.74
N LEU A 104 6.57 -10.47 -10.63
CA LEU A 104 5.99 -9.16 -10.35
C LEU A 104 4.47 -9.12 -10.56
N LEU A 105 3.80 -10.23 -10.33
CA LEU A 105 2.38 -10.46 -10.65
C LEU A 105 1.44 -9.33 -10.17
N TYR A 106 1.60 -8.89 -8.93
CA TYR A 106 0.78 -7.82 -8.35
C TYR A 106 0.94 -6.47 -9.05
N PHE A 107 2.06 -6.26 -9.70
CA PHE A 107 2.41 -5.04 -10.42
C PHE A 107 2.30 -5.20 -11.93
N GLY A 108 1.80 -6.33 -12.40
CA GLY A 108 1.66 -6.63 -13.82
C GLY A 108 0.87 -5.59 -14.61
N TYR A 109 -0.05 -4.86 -13.94
CA TYR A 109 -0.78 -3.76 -14.57
C TYR A 109 0.11 -2.61 -15.03
N LEU A 110 1.32 -2.47 -14.49
CA LEU A 110 2.25 -1.41 -14.90
C LEU A 110 2.80 -1.63 -16.31
N PHE A 111 2.89 -2.87 -16.78
CA PHE A 111 3.50 -3.27 -18.05
C PHE A 111 2.61 -4.19 -18.91
N THR A 112 1.32 -4.29 -18.59
CA THR A 112 0.34 -4.98 -19.44
C THR A 112 -0.78 -4.04 -19.83
N LYS A 113 -1.32 -4.20 -21.04
CA LYS A 113 -2.41 -3.34 -21.51
C LYS A 113 -3.70 -3.62 -20.75
N PRO A 114 -4.52 -2.59 -20.45
CA PRO A 114 -5.83 -2.80 -19.86
C PRO A 114 -6.65 -3.85 -20.65
N GLU A 115 -7.37 -4.68 -19.92
CA GLU A 115 -8.25 -5.74 -20.47
C GLU A 115 -7.57 -6.77 -21.39
N SER A 116 -6.23 -6.76 -21.51
CA SER A 116 -5.52 -7.78 -22.28
C SER A 116 -5.65 -9.16 -21.63
N ASP A 117 -5.51 -10.23 -22.43
CA ASP A 117 -5.54 -11.61 -21.93
C ASP A 117 -4.43 -11.87 -20.93
N GLU A 118 -3.26 -11.24 -21.14
CA GLU A 118 -2.13 -11.30 -20.19
C GLU A 118 -2.51 -10.69 -18.83
N ARG A 119 -3.14 -9.51 -18.82
CA ARG A 119 -3.61 -8.87 -17.59
C ARG A 119 -4.72 -9.68 -16.91
N ARG A 120 -5.63 -10.28 -17.68
CA ARG A 120 -6.67 -11.18 -17.15
C ARG A 120 -6.04 -12.40 -16.48
N SER A 121 -5.04 -13.00 -17.10
CA SER A 121 -4.28 -14.12 -16.51
C SER A 121 -3.61 -13.71 -15.19
N PHE A 122 -3.05 -12.51 -15.11
CA PHE A 122 -2.49 -12.00 -13.86
C PHE A 122 -3.56 -11.78 -12.79
N ALA A 123 -4.68 -11.16 -13.15
CA ALA A 123 -5.79 -10.92 -12.23
C ALA A 123 -6.35 -12.23 -11.64
N GLU A 124 -6.45 -13.29 -12.42
CA GLU A 124 -6.91 -14.60 -11.95
C GLU A 124 -5.93 -15.27 -10.96
N ARG A 125 -4.64 -14.98 -11.09
CA ARG A 125 -3.57 -15.56 -10.26
C ARG A 125 -3.31 -14.76 -8.98
N ILE A 126 -3.74 -13.50 -8.92
CA ILE A 126 -3.60 -12.66 -7.72
C ILE A 126 -4.55 -13.21 -6.66
N ARG A 127 -3.96 -13.67 -5.55
CA ARG A 127 -4.70 -14.01 -4.34
C ARG A 127 -4.66 -12.81 -3.40
N LEU A 128 -5.75 -12.09 -3.34
CA LEU A 128 -5.89 -10.94 -2.46
C LEU A 128 -6.49 -11.39 -1.13
N VAL A 129 -5.97 -10.83 -0.06
CA VAL A 129 -6.50 -11.02 1.30
C VAL A 129 -7.63 -10.00 1.51
N ALA A 130 -8.63 -10.01 0.65
CA ALA A 130 -9.77 -9.11 0.74
C ALA A 130 -11.09 -9.90 0.66
N ASP A 131 -12.12 -9.39 1.31
CA ASP A 131 -13.42 -10.04 1.40
C ASP A 131 -14.17 -10.12 0.06
N ASP A 132 -13.83 -9.28 -0.92
CA ASP A 132 -14.35 -9.35 -2.29
C ASP A 132 -13.23 -9.36 -3.34
N ASP A 133 -12.71 -10.54 -3.57
CA ASP A 133 -11.72 -10.81 -4.62
C ASP A 133 -12.19 -10.43 -6.04
N LYS A 134 -13.49 -10.36 -6.27
CA LYS A 134 -14.03 -10.11 -7.62
C LYS A 134 -13.91 -8.63 -7.98
N GLU A 135 -14.36 -7.73 -7.13
CA GLU A 135 -14.30 -6.29 -7.37
C GLU A 135 -12.86 -5.80 -7.52
N VAL A 136 -11.97 -6.28 -6.67
CA VAL A 136 -10.54 -5.91 -6.72
C VAL A 136 -9.89 -6.41 -8.01
N ARG A 137 -10.24 -7.63 -8.47
CA ARG A 137 -9.75 -8.16 -9.75
C ARG A 137 -10.30 -7.40 -10.93
N GLU A 138 -11.59 -7.03 -10.90
CA GLU A 138 -12.19 -6.17 -11.93
C GLU A 138 -11.49 -4.81 -11.99
N ASN A 139 -11.26 -4.16 -10.85
CA ASN A 139 -10.52 -2.90 -10.79
C ASN A 139 -9.09 -3.02 -11.34
N TYR A 140 -8.38 -4.12 -11.04
CA TYR A 140 -7.04 -4.38 -11.58
C TYR A 140 -7.03 -4.42 -13.12
N LEU A 141 -8.09 -4.90 -13.77
CA LEU A 141 -8.15 -4.97 -15.23
C LEU A 141 -8.14 -3.60 -15.91
N TYR A 142 -8.64 -2.56 -15.23
CA TYR A 142 -8.80 -1.21 -15.79
C TYR A 142 -7.69 -0.24 -15.39
N LEU A 143 -6.76 -0.65 -14.52
CA LEU A 143 -5.62 0.19 -14.14
C LEU A 143 -4.79 0.55 -15.39
N LYS A 144 -4.36 1.81 -15.48
CA LYS A 144 -3.50 2.25 -16.58
C LYS A 144 -2.11 1.65 -16.43
N ASN A 145 -1.55 1.17 -17.55
CA ASN A 145 -0.14 0.79 -17.61
C ASN A 145 0.73 2.04 -17.71
N ILE A 146 1.94 1.95 -17.17
CA ILE A 146 2.97 3.00 -17.22
C ILE A 146 3.97 2.69 -18.32
N PHE A 147 4.30 1.42 -18.47
CA PHE A 147 5.22 0.90 -19.49
C PHE A 147 4.42 0.22 -20.61
N SER A 148 4.95 0.26 -21.82
CA SER A 148 4.29 -0.38 -22.97
C SER A 148 4.22 -1.89 -22.84
N ASP A 149 5.25 -2.49 -22.26
CA ASP A 149 5.40 -3.91 -21.97
C ASP A 149 6.47 -4.14 -20.89
N PHE A 150 6.75 -5.40 -20.58
CA PHE A 150 7.75 -5.76 -19.58
C PHE A 150 9.18 -5.41 -20.01
N GLN A 151 9.48 -5.44 -21.30
CA GLN A 151 10.80 -5.06 -21.81
C GLN A 151 11.08 -3.57 -21.60
N ASP A 152 10.10 -2.70 -21.84
CA ASP A 152 10.19 -1.25 -21.59
C ASP A 152 10.43 -0.96 -20.09
N PHE A 153 9.76 -1.70 -19.20
CA PHE A 153 10.05 -1.63 -17.77
C PHE A 153 11.49 -2.07 -17.42
N GLU A 154 11.96 -3.14 -18.02
CA GLU A 154 13.35 -3.60 -17.81
C GLU A 154 14.39 -2.59 -18.31
N GLU A 155 14.16 -1.98 -19.47
CA GLU A 155 15.03 -0.92 -19.99
C GLU A 155 15.04 0.30 -19.08
N TYR A 156 13.89 0.68 -18.51
CA TYR A 156 13.81 1.70 -17.47
C TYR A 156 14.66 1.33 -16.25
N CYS A 157 14.53 0.11 -15.75
CA CYS A 157 15.32 -0.36 -14.61
C CYS A 157 16.84 -0.28 -14.89
N GLN A 158 17.27 -0.69 -16.08
CA GLN A 158 18.68 -0.66 -16.47
C GLN A 158 19.23 0.78 -16.59
N ARG A 159 18.48 1.69 -17.23
CA ARG A 159 18.86 3.10 -17.35
C ARG A 159 19.00 3.74 -15.97
N ARG A 160 18.01 3.56 -15.12
CA ARG A 160 18.03 4.10 -13.76
C ARG A 160 19.20 3.56 -12.93
N ARG A 161 19.51 2.26 -13.06
CA ARG A 161 20.63 1.63 -12.36
C ARG A 161 21.99 2.21 -12.75
N LYS A 162 22.18 2.49 -14.05
CA LYS A 162 23.40 3.14 -14.55
C LYS A 162 23.54 4.54 -13.98
N GLN A 163 22.45 5.33 -13.94
CA GLN A 163 22.46 6.67 -13.36
C GLN A 163 22.81 6.63 -11.86
N GLU A 164 22.24 5.70 -11.10
CA GLU A 164 22.53 5.54 -9.67
C GLU A 164 23.99 5.13 -9.42
N ASN A 165 24.58 4.33 -10.32
CA ASN A 165 25.99 3.91 -10.24
C ASN A 165 26.98 4.94 -10.79
N GLY A 166 26.52 6.04 -11.37
CA GLY A 166 27.39 7.05 -12.01
C GLY A 166 28.02 6.59 -13.33
N GLU A 167 27.43 5.57 -13.99
CA GLU A 167 27.91 4.98 -15.25
C GLU A 167 27.34 5.67 -16.50
N ASP A 168 26.58 6.75 -16.36
CA ASP A 168 26.12 7.57 -17.49
C ASP A 168 27.33 8.34 -18.03
N GLU A 169 27.94 7.80 -19.09
CA GLU A 169 28.88 8.52 -19.92
C GLU A 169 28.20 9.76 -20.48
N GLY A 170 28.68 10.93 -20.06
CA GLY A 170 28.18 12.21 -20.53
C GLY A 170 28.11 12.22 -22.06
N VAL A 171 26.95 12.55 -22.58
CA VAL A 171 26.81 13.06 -23.93
C VAL A 171 27.68 14.32 -23.97
N LEU A 172 28.91 14.19 -24.47
CA LEU A 172 29.72 15.32 -24.86
C LEU A 172 28.89 16.13 -25.85
N CYS A 173 28.40 17.28 -25.42
CA CYS A 173 27.97 18.33 -26.32
C CYS A 173 29.16 18.77 -27.10
N ASP A 174 29.32 18.23 -28.32
CA ASP A 174 30.20 18.84 -29.32
C ASP A 174 29.59 20.20 -29.69
N THR A 175 30.39 21.19 -29.41
CA THR A 175 30.26 22.62 -29.75
C THR A 175 30.09 22.87 -31.23
#